data_b7e869091010052488b1c574fec1ebe2
#
_entry.id   b7e869091010052488b1c574fec1ebe2
#
_cell.length_a   1.000
_cell.length_b   1.000
_cell.length_c   1.000
_cell.angle_alpha   90.00
_cell.angle_beta   90.00
_cell.angle_gamma   90.00
#
_symmetry.space_group_name_H-M   'P 1'
#
loop_
_entity.id
_entity.type
_entity.pdbx_description
1 polymer ?
#
loop_
_entity_poly.entity_id
_entity_poly.type
_entity_poly.pdbx_seq_one_letter_code
_entity_poly.pdbx_strand_id
1 'polypeptide(L)'
;MADNIAYLNGQWVPWSEVKIDPTDRGFLVADVVFDVARTFNGKTFRMKDHVDRLYRSLKYVRIDPGLTASEMLDVCEEAVRRNEHLREEGNDFYVRPFITRGPG
;
A
#
# COMPACT_ATOMS: atom_id res chain seq x y z
N MET A 1 9.54 -2.56 -14.74
CA MET A 1 10.49 -2.56 -13.62
C MET A 1 10.52 -3.93 -12.99
N ALA A 2 11.43 -4.75 -13.49
CA ALA A 2 11.45 -6.16 -13.13
C ALA A 2 11.66 -6.41 -11.64
N ASP A 3 12.35 -5.50 -10.94
CA ASP A 3 12.80 -5.73 -9.57
C ASP A 3 11.94 -5.06 -8.50
N ASN A 4 10.92 -4.29 -8.88
CA ASN A 4 10.00 -3.70 -7.91
C ASN A 4 9.25 -4.82 -7.18
N ILE A 5 9.11 -4.65 -5.87
CA ILE A 5 8.40 -5.60 -5.02
C ILE A 5 7.14 -4.93 -4.49
N ALA A 6 6.03 -5.63 -4.55
CA ALA A 6 4.75 -5.15 -4.04
C ALA A 6 4.17 -6.12 -3.03
N TYR A 7 3.34 -5.60 -2.13
CA TYR A 7 2.54 -6.41 -1.23
C TYR A 7 1.15 -6.54 -1.85
N LEU A 8 0.77 -7.76 -2.19
CA LEU A 8 -0.51 -8.03 -2.84
C LEU A 8 -1.27 -9.09 -2.06
N ASN A 9 -2.35 -8.68 -1.41
CA ASN A 9 -3.26 -9.59 -0.71
C ASN A 9 -2.55 -10.55 0.25
N GLY A 10 -1.64 -10.02 1.03
CA GLY A 10 -0.93 -10.80 2.04
C GLY A 10 0.37 -11.42 1.56
N GLN A 11 0.78 -11.18 0.34
CA GLN A 11 2.00 -11.77 -0.20
C GLN A 11 2.91 -10.73 -0.84
N TRP A 12 4.22 -10.94 -0.71
CA TRP A 12 5.21 -10.11 -1.39
C TRP A 12 5.48 -10.72 -2.76
N VAL A 13 5.27 -9.93 -3.80
CA VAL A 13 5.39 -10.41 -5.19
C VAL A 13 6.20 -9.42 -6.02
N PRO A 14 6.87 -9.91 -7.07
CA PRO A 14 7.47 -8.99 -8.05
C PRO A 14 6.37 -8.16 -8.73
N TRP A 15 6.70 -6.93 -9.12
CA TRP A 15 5.74 -6.05 -9.76
C TRP A 15 5.06 -6.70 -10.98
N SER A 16 5.80 -7.51 -11.74
CA SER A 16 5.26 -8.19 -12.92
C SER A 16 4.14 -9.18 -12.60
N GLU A 17 4.01 -9.59 -11.34
CA GLU A 17 2.98 -10.52 -10.90
C GLU A 17 1.82 -9.84 -10.20
N VAL A 18 1.81 -8.51 -10.15
CA VAL A 18 0.68 -7.76 -9.60
C VAL A 18 -0.46 -7.81 -10.60
N LYS A 19 -1.56 -8.42 -10.20
CA LYS A 19 -2.75 -8.58 -11.04
C LYS A 19 -3.98 -8.22 -10.25
N ILE A 20 -4.92 -7.59 -10.93
CA ILE A 20 -6.18 -7.17 -10.35
C ILE A 20 -7.30 -7.92 -11.06
N ASP A 21 -8.19 -8.51 -10.27
CA ASP A 21 -9.38 -9.16 -10.81
C ASP A 21 -10.27 -8.08 -11.43
N PRO A 22 -10.69 -8.23 -12.69
CA PRO A 22 -11.56 -7.21 -13.33
C PRO A 22 -12.92 -7.06 -12.66
N THR A 23 -13.32 -7.99 -11.82
CA THR A 23 -14.57 -7.88 -11.04
C THR A 23 -14.36 -7.21 -9.68
N ASP A 24 -13.13 -6.78 -9.36
CA ASP A 24 -12.86 -6.06 -8.14
C ASP A 24 -13.64 -4.75 -8.11
N ARG A 25 -14.37 -4.49 -7.03
CA ARG A 25 -15.21 -3.29 -6.91
C ARG A 25 -14.40 -2.01 -6.92
N GLY A 26 -13.15 -2.04 -6.47
CA GLY A 26 -12.26 -0.89 -6.57
C GLY A 26 -12.02 -0.49 -8.03
N PHE A 27 -11.89 -1.48 -8.90
CA PHE A 27 -11.73 -1.24 -10.33
C PHE A 27 -13.03 -0.83 -11.00
N LEU A 28 -14.13 -1.54 -10.71
CA LEU A 28 -15.40 -1.32 -11.43
C LEU A 28 -16.13 -0.05 -10.99
N VAL A 29 -16.15 0.25 -9.70
CA VAL A 29 -17.00 1.31 -9.15
C VAL A 29 -16.24 2.23 -8.17
N ALA A 30 -14.93 2.16 -8.17
CA ALA A 30 -14.09 2.98 -7.29
C ALA A 30 -14.38 2.77 -5.79
N ASP A 31 -14.76 1.56 -5.40
CA ASP A 31 -15.00 1.21 -4.00
C ASP A 31 -13.65 0.88 -3.34
N VAL A 32 -12.91 1.92 -3.04
CA VAL A 32 -11.51 1.84 -2.64
C VAL A 32 -11.18 2.95 -1.66
N VAL A 33 -10.26 2.66 -0.74
CA VAL A 33 -9.66 3.63 0.16
C VAL A 33 -8.16 3.53 0.02
N PHE A 34 -7.49 4.65 -0.08
CA PHE A 34 -6.03 4.67 -0.11
C PHE A 34 -5.50 5.92 0.59
N ASP A 35 -4.23 5.88 0.91
CA ASP A 35 -3.49 7.03 1.38
C ASP A 35 -2.11 7.01 0.74
N VAL A 36 -1.41 8.12 0.73
CA VAL A 36 -0.09 8.21 0.13
C VAL A 36 0.85 8.91 1.09
N ALA A 37 1.94 8.26 1.41
CA ALA A 37 3.05 8.85 2.14
C ALA A 37 4.28 8.86 1.26
N ARG A 38 5.26 9.67 1.61
CA ARG A 38 6.53 9.65 0.88
C ARG A 38 7.68 9.38 1.84
N THR A 39 8.81 9.01 1.27
CA THR A 39 10.06 8.95 2.00
C THR A 39 10.82 10.27 1.83
N PHE A 40 11.74 10.52 2.76
CA PHE A 40 12.75 11.54 2.66
C PHE A 40 14.07 10.86 2.97
N ASN A 41 14.98 10.86 2.02
CA ASN A 41 16.28 10.23 2.18
C ASN A 41 16.15 8.72 2.52
N GLY A 42 15.16 8.06 1.93
CA GLY A 42 14.89 6.65 2.15
C GLY A 42 14.13 6.32 3.42
N LYS A 43 13.73 7.32 4.20
CA LYS A 43 12.96 7.11 5.43
C LYS A 43 11.55 7.62 5.26
N THR A 44 10.57 6.85 5.72
CA THR A 44 9.17 7.27 5.67
C THR A 44 8.96 8.51 6.53
N PHE A 45 8.07 9.38 6.08
CA PHE A 45 7.71 10.58 6.80
C PHE A 45 6.27 10.49 7.26
N ARG A 46 6.06 10.47 8.57
CA ARG A 46 4.73 10.44 9.19
C ARG A 46 3.85 9.28 8.69
N MET A 47 4.48 8.13 8.43
CA MET A 47 3.75 6.97 7.91
C MET A 47 2.62 6.55 8.85
N LYS A 48 2.87 6.59 10.16
CA LYS A 48 1.84 6.25 11.15
C LYS A 48 0.61 7.15 11.01
N ASP A 49 0.80 8.45 10.81
CA ASP A 49 -0.32 9.38 10.63
C ASP A 49 -1.14 9.04 9.39
N HIS A 50 -0.46 8.65 8.31
CA HIS A 50 -1.13 8.24 7.07
C HIS A 50 -1.91 6.93 7.28
N VAL A 51 -1.33 5.97 7.98
CA VAL A 51 -2.02 4.72 8.30
C VAL A 51 -3.22 4.98 9.20
N ASP A 52 -3.08 5.84 10.20
CA ASP A 52 -4.18 6.18 11.09
C ASP A 52 -5.35 6.81 10.30
N ARG A 53 -5.04 7.71 9.38
CA ARG A 53 -6.06 8.32 8.52
C ARG A 53 -6.71 7.30 7.60
N LEU A 54 -5.90 6.39 7.02
CA LEU A 54 -6.40 5.30 6.19
C LEU A 54 -7.42 4.47 6.98
N TYR A 55 -7.10 4.13 8.22
CA TYR A 55 -7.98 3.30 9.05
C TYR A 55 -9.23 4.03 9.49
N ARG A 56 -9.18 5.34 9.69
CA ARG A 56 -10.41 6.11 9.90
C ARG A 56 -11.33 6.04 8.69
N SER A 57 -10.76 6.15 7.48
CA SER A 57 -11.53 6.04 6.25
C SER A 57 -12.09 4.64 6.05
N LEU A 58 -11.29 3.60 6.31
CA LEU A 58 -11.75 2.21 6.21
C LEU A 58 -12.92 1.94 7.15
N LYS A 59 -12.84 2.45 8.37
CA LYS A 59 -13.93 2.32 9.33
C LYS A 59 -15.20 3.02 8.85
N TYR A 60 -15.03 4.21 8.28
CA TYR A 60 -16.16 4.99 7.78
C TYR A 60 -16.91 4.25 6.66
N VAL A 61 -16.19 3.65 5.74
CA VAL A 61 -16.81 2.91 4.62
C VAL A 61 -17.02 1.43 4.92
N ARG A 62 -16.63 0.97 6.12
CA ARG A 62 -16.83 -0.41 6.58
C ARG A 62 -16.11 -1.43 5.71
N ILE A 63 -14.86 -1.16 5.38
CA ILE A 63 -13.99 -2.15 4.76
C ILE A 63 -13.01 -2.66 5.82
N ASP A 64 -12.94 -3.98 5.97
CA ASP A 64 -11.97 -4.63 6.83
C ASP A 64 -10.81 -5.11 5.95
N PRO A 65 -9.61 -4.55 6.09
CA PRO A 65 -8.48 -4.95 5.25
C PRO A 65 -7.82 -6.25 5.68
N GLY A 66 -8.25 -6.84 6.79
CA GLY A 66 -7.66 -8.07 7.31
C GLY A 66 -6.35 -7.88 8.07
N LEU A 67 -5.91 -6.65 8.26
CA LEU A 67 -4.72 -6.30 9.04
C LEU A 67 -5.10 -5.23 10.06
N THR A 68 -4.45 -5.26 11.21
CA THR A 68 -4.56 -4.14 12.16
C THR A 68 -3.80 -2.92 11.61
N ALA A 69 -4.06 -1.75 12.17
CA ALA A 69 -3.32 -0.55 11.77
C ALA A 69 -1.82 -0.71 12.02
N SER A 70 -1.43 -1.35 13.12
CA SER A 70 -0.03 -1.63 13.41
C SER A 70 0.60 -2.55 12.37
N GLU A 71 -0.12 -3.60 11.98
CA GLU A 71 0.35 -4.51 10.93
C GLU A 71 0.47 -3.80 9.58
N MET A 72 -0.48 -2.93 9.26
CA MET A 72 -0.43 -2.14 8.03
C MET A 72 0.78 -1.20 8.03
N LEU A 73 1.09 -0.58 9.16
CA LEU A 73 2.27 0.25 9.29
C LEU A 73 3.53 -0.56 9.00
N ASP A 74 3.62 -1.76 9.57
CA ASP A 74 4.77 -2.64 9.33
C ASP A 74 4.90 -3.03 7.86
N VAL A 75 3.80 -3.31 7.19
CA VAL A 75 3.80 -3.62 5.76
C VAL A 75 4.31 -2.44 4.95
N CYS A 76 3.84 -1.23 5.24
CA CYS A 76 4.30 -0.02 4.53
C CYS A 76 5.78 0.22 4.72
N GLU A 77 6.29 0.06 5.94
CA GLU A 77 7.72 0.21 6.24
C GLU A 77 8.54 -0.87 5.52
N GLU A 78 8.03 -2.10 5.51
CA GLU A 78 8.72 -3.21 4.85
C GLU A 78 8.74 -3.02 3.33
N ALA A 79 7.70 -2.46 2.74
CA ALA A 79 7.67 -2.16 1.31
C ALA A 79 8.82 -1.23 0.91
N VAL A 80 9.09 -0.23 1.73
CA VAL A 80 10.22 0.68 1.50
C VAL A 80 11.53 -0.09 1.59
N ARG A 81 11.72 -0.91 2.63
CA ARG A 81 12.96 -1.68 2.81
C ARG A 81 13.20 -2.62 1.64
N ARG A 82 12.19 -3.30 1.16
CA ARG A 82 12.32 -4.28 0.07
C ARG A 82 12.63 -3.64 -1.28
N ASN A 83 12.40 -2.34 -1.43
CA ASN A 83 12.65 -1.62 -2.67
C ASN A 83 13.83 -0.65 -2.56
N GLU A 84 14.54 -0.62 -1.43
CA GLU A 84 15.64 0.33 -1.21
C GLU A 84 16.72 0.22 -2.29
N HIS A 85 16.99 -0.98 -2.79
CA HIS A 85 17.99 -1.22 -3.83
C HIS A 85 17.66 -0.53 -5.15
N LEU A 86 16.40 -0.09 -5.33
CA LEU A 86 15.97 0.62 -6.54
C LEU A 86 16.02 2.13 -6.37
N ARG A 87 16.28 2.61 -5.17
CA ARG A 87 16.30 4.04 -4.91
C ARG A 87 17.60 4.65 -5.43
N GLU A 88 17.48 5.59 -6.33
CA GLU A 88 18.62 6.37 -6.80
C GLU A 88 18.92 7.48 -5.81
N GLU A 89 20.19 7.86 -5.72
CA GLU A 89 20.61 8.96 -4.87
C GLU A 89 19.82 10.23 -5.20
N GLY A 90 19.28 10.86 -4.16
CA GLY A 90 18.49 12.08 -4.32
C GLY A 90 17.03 11.86 -4.65
N ASN A 91 16.62 10.60 -4.87
CA ASN A 91 15.23 10.26 -5.15
C ASN A 91 14.56 9.60 -3.95
N ASP A 92 13.25 9.67 -3.93
CA ASP A 92 12.44 9.08 -2.88
C ASP A 92 11.27 8.30 -3.46
N PHE A 93 10.59 7.55 -2.59
CA PHE A 93 9.42 6.75 -2.97
C PHE A 93 8.14 7.37 -2.46
N TYR A 94 7.06 7.08 -3.16
CA TYR A 94 5.72 7.17 -2.61
C TYR A 94 5.28 5.77 -2.17
N VAL A 95 4.66 5.70 -1.00
CA VAL A 95 4.10 4.47 -0.46
C VAL A 95 2.59 4.63 -0.44
N ARG A 96 1.90 3.75 -1.13
CA ARG A 96 0.43 3.84 -1.26
C ARG A 96 -0.22 2.55 -0.79
N PRO A 97 -0.68 2.50 0.45
CA PRO A 97 -1.59 1.42 0.84
C PRO A 97 -2.94 1.66 0.15
N PHE A 98 -3.39 0.66 -0.57
CA PHE A 98 -4.55 0.75 -1.45
C PHE A 98 -5.46 -0.44 -1.15
N ILE A 99 -6.66 -0.18 -0.64
CA ILE A 99 -7.55 -1.23 -0.17
C ILE A 99 -8.89 -1.10 -0.89
N THR A 100 -9.30 -2.19 -1.54
CA THR A 100 -10.61 -2.27 -2.18
C THR A 100 -11.54 -3.17 -1.37
N ARG A 101 -12.85 -3.07 -1.65
CA ARG A 101 -13.81 -4.01 -1.07
C ARG A 101 -13.68 -5.40 -1.65
N GLY A 102 -12.93 -5.56 -2.74
CA GLY A 102 -12.70 -6.84 -3.38
C GLY A 102 -13.72 -7.19 -4.45
N PRO A 103 -13.55 -8.36 -5.08
CA PRO A 103 -14.51 -8.86 -6.05
C PRO A 103 -15.82 -9.19 -5.36
N GLY A 104 -16.86 -8.96 -6.02
CA GLY A 104 -18.13 -9.23 -5.42
C GLY A 104 -19.21 -9.64 -6.31
#